data_b74bc2a4ab1eb0e41de5a701448fe4a2
#
_entry.id   b74bc2a4ab1eb0e41de5a701448fe4a2
#
_cell.length_a   1.000
_cell.length_b   1.000
_cell.length_c   1.000
_cell.angle_alpha   90.00
_cell.angle_beta   90.00
_cell.angle_gamma   90.00
#
_symmetry.space_group_name_H-M   'P 1'
#
loop_
_entity.id
_entity.type
_entity.pdbx_description
1 polymer ?
#
loop_
_entity_poly.entity_id
_entity_poly.type
_entity_poly.pdbx_seq_one_letter_code
_entity_poly.pdbx_strand_id
1 'polypeptide(L)'
;LPPDTQLFEPDKYVRTIPKMFEHLRDKLGFGIHLLHDTHERINNAQALYLGKALEPYELFFWEDPLSPEGEDFFKQLRAHTITPIAMGELFNNPNEWHDIVKNQYIDFIRVHLSQIGGVLPGRKLAAYCEPFGVRTAWHGPGDNSPIGHACGIALDLICQNFGIQEQHIFNEAAHDVFQGCLKIENGYCYANETPGWGIEVDEELAKKFPWKGKTSFDYHWGQTRKPDGSIIKP
;
A
#
# COMPACT_ATOMS: atom_id res chain seq x y z
N LEU A 1 28.36 -13.96 2.62
CA LEU A 1 26.89 -13.99 2.75
C LEU A 1 26.38 -15.41 2.52
N PRO A 2 25.29 -15.85 3.18
CA PRO A 2 24.67 -17.14 2.88
C PRO A 2 24.31 -17.25 1.39
N PRO A 3 24.34 -18.47 0.80
CA PRO A 3 24.09 -18.66 -0.63
C PRO A 3 22.70 -18.22 -1.11
N ASP A 4 21.73 -18.19 -0.22
CA ASP A 4 20.32 -17.82 -0.45
C ASP A 4 20.01 -16.34 -0.12
N THR A 5 21.05 -15.55 0.21
CA THR A 5 20.88 -14.13 0.51
C THR A 5 20.37 -13.37 -0.72
N GLN A 6 19.23 -12.71 -0.59
CA GLN A 6 18.72 -11.81 -1.62
C GLN A 6 19.54 -10.51 -1.60
N LEU A 7 20.09 -10.15 -2.76
CA LEU A 7 20.82 -8.90 -2.93
C LEU A 7 19.95 -7.84 -3.59
N PHE A 8 19.96 -6.65 -3.02
CA PHE A 8 19.31 -5.48 -3.58
C PHE A 8 20.34 -4.38 -3.87
N GLU A 9 20.38 -3.92 -5.11
CA GLU A 9 21.25 -2.87 -5.59
C GLU A 9 20.43 -1.60 -5.91
N PRO A 10 20.32 -0.64 -4.99
CA PRO A 10 19.45 0.54 -5.18
C PRO A 10 19.74 1.30 -6.47
N ASP A 11 21.00 1.49 -6.84
CA ASP A 11 21.36 2.19 -8.07
C ASP A 11 20.96 1.46 -9.34
N LYS A 12 21.02 0.13 -9.32
CA LYS A 12 20.55 -0.70 -10.43
C LYS A 12 19.03 -0.68 -10.51
N TYR A 13 18.38 -0.77 -9.35
CA TYR A 13 16.92 -0.71 -9.23
C TYR A 13 16.37 0.57 -9.86
N VAL A 14 16.82 1.75 -9.44
CA VAL A 14 16.27 3.02 -9.96
C VAL A 14 16.51 3.23 -11.46
N ARG A 15 17.54 2.60 -12.03
CA ARG A 15 17.79 2.60 -13.47
C ARG A 15 17.00 1.55 -14.26
N THR A 16 16.54 0.50 -13.56
CA THR A 16 15.80 -0.60 -14.20
C THR A 16 14.30 -0.34 -14.21
N ILE A 17 13.75 0.25 -13.16
CA ILE A 17 12.31 0.50 -13.03
C ILE A 17 11.73 1.34 -14.17
N PRO A 18 12.32 2.46 -14.60
CA PRO A 18 11.80 3.21 -15.76
C PRO A 18 11.73 2.37 -17.05
N LYS A 19 12.73 1.52 -17.30
CA LYS A 19 12.73 0.62 -18.47
C LYS A 19 11.62 -0.43 -18.39
N MET A 20 11.32 -0.92 -17.21
CA MET A 20 10.18 -1.82 -16.98
C MET A 20 8.86 -1.12 -17.36
N PHE A 21 8.66 0.13 -16.90
CA PHE A 21 7.46 0.89 -17.22
C PHE A 21 7.38 1.28 -18.70
N GLU A 22 8.50 1.61 -19.34
CA GLU A 22 8.59 1.79 -20.80
C GLU A 22 8.06 0.54 -21.52
N HIS A 23 8.58 -0.64 -21.17
CA HIS A 23 8.12 -1.90 -21.74
C HIS A 23 6.63 -2.17 -21.48
N LEU A 24 6.14 -1.91 -20.26
CA LEU A 24 4.73 -2.08 -19.92
C LEU A 24 3.83 -1.14 -20.74
N ARG A 25 4.22 0.14 -20.89
CA ARG A 25 3.46 1.09 -21.69
C ARG A 25 3.47 0.76 -23.20
N ASP A 26 4.58 0.27 -23.70
CA ASP A 26 4.68 -0.23 -25.09
C ASP A 26 3.72 -1.39 -25.36
N LYS A 27 3.51 -2.27 -24.38
CA LYS A 27 2.64 -3.45 -24.51
C LYS A 27 1.16 -3.16 -24.18
N LEU A 28 0.90 -2.36 -23.18
CA LEU A 28 -0.45 -2.16 -22.60
C LEU A 28 -1.07 -0.81 -22.98
N GLY A 29 -0.25 0.15 -23.46
CA GLY A 29 -0.69 1.53 -23.63
C GLY A 29 -1.01 2.23 -22.32
N PHE A 30 -1.79 3.30 -22.40
CA PHE A 30 -2.17 4.14 -21.26
C PHE A 30 -3.62 3.89 -20.76
N GLY A 31 -4.33 2.93 -21.36
CA GLY A 31 -5.70 2.60 -20.99
C GLY A 31 -5.85 1.82 -19.68
N ILE A 32 -4.74 1.39 -19.07
CA ILE A 32 -4.70 0.69 -17.80
C ILE A 32 -3.87 1.49 -16.79
N HIS A 33 -4.36 1.57 -15.55
CA HIS A 33 -3.59 2.20 -14.47
C HIS A 33 -2.46 1.28 -14.01
N LEU A 34 -1.26 1.86 -13.91
CA LEU A 34 -0.08 1.18 -13.36
C LEU A 34 0.34 1.87 -12.08
N LEU A 35 0.73 1.09 -11.10
CA LEU A 35 1.21 1.54 -9.80
C LEU A 35 2.61 0.98 -9.57
N HIS A 36 3.38 1.62 -8.70
CA HIS A 36 4.69 1.14 -8.31
C HIS A 36 4.91 1.39 -6.82
N ASP A 37 5.28 0.35 -6.10
CA ASP A 37 5.71 0.41 -4.72
C ASP A 37 7.24 0.28 -4.65
N THR A 38 7.88 1.29 -4.07
CA THR A 38 9.34 1.28 -3.80
C THR A 38 9.63 0.74 -2.41
N HIS A 39 8.65 0.78 -1.53
CA HIS A 39 8.73 0.21 -0.20
C HIS A 39 9.94 0.73 0.59
N GLU A 40 10.18 2.05 0.52
CA GLU A 40 11.18 2.82 1.27
C GLU A 40 12.66 2.40 1.05
N ARG A 41 12.95 1.59 0.03
CA ARG A 41 14.25 0.92 -0.15
C ARG A 41 15.33 1.76 -0.81
N ILE A 42 15.03 3.01 -1.14
CA ILE A 42 15.96 3.92 -1.82
C ILE A 42 16.20 5.18 -0.97
N ASN A 43 17.31 5.86 -1.23
CA ASN A 43 17.61 7.12 -0.55
C ASN A 43 16.99 8.32 -1.29
N ASN A 44 17.07 9.50 -0.67
CA ASN A 44 16.46 10.72 -1.18
C ASN A 44 16.91 11.09 -2.59
N ALA A 45 18.20 11.01 -2.91
CA ALA A 45 18.71 11.33 -4.23
C ALA A 45 18.19 10.35 -5.29
N GLN A 46 18.09 9.07 -4.94
CA GLN A 46 17.53 8.04 -5.79
C GLN A 46 16.01 8.23 -5.98
N ALA A 47 15.29 8.66 -4.94
CA ALA A 47 13.86 8.98 -5.04
C ALA A 47 13.63 10.19 -5.95
N LEU A 48 14.42 11.26 -5.84
CA LEU A 48 14.33 12.42 -6.75
C LEU A 48 14.56 11.98 -8.21
N TYR A 49 15.58 11.15 -8.45
CA TYR A 49 15.86 10.62 -9.78
C TYR A 49 14.70 9.76 -10.31
N LEU A 50 14.24 8.79 -9.50
CA LEU A 50 13.20 7.86 -9.91
C LEU A 50 11.86 8.55 -10.15
N GLY A 51 11.44 9.45 -9.24
CA GLY A 51 10.20 10.20 -9.39
C GLY A 51 10.14 10.98 -10.71
N LYS A 52 11.27 11.61 -11.10
CA LYS A 52 11.37 12.31 -12.38
C LYS A 52 11.37 11.34 -13.58
N ALA A 53 12.05 10.21 -13.46
CA ALA A 53 12.14 9.22 -14.51
C ALA A 53 10.81 8.47 -14.74
N LEU A 54 9.90 8.45 -13.77
CA LEU A 54 8.58 7.81 -13.88
C LEU A 54 7.51 8.69 -14.53
N GLU A 55 7.69 10.01 -14.60
CA GLU A 55 6.70 10.94 -15.15
C GLU A 55 6.18 10.56 -16.56
N PRO A 56 7.02 10.12 -17.53
CA PRO A 56 6.53 9.76 -18.86
C PRO A 56 5.57 8.58 -18.88
N TYR A 57 5.52 7.80 -17.82
CA TYR A 57 4.71 6.57 -17.76
C TYR A 57 3.36 6.78 -17.10
N GLU A 58 3.05 7.98 -16.61
CA GLU A 58 1.73 8.36 -16.07
C GLU A 58 1.19 7.32 -15.08
N LEU A 59 1.94 7.06 -14.01
CA LEU A 59 1.50 6.14 -12.98
C LEU A 59 0.25 6.68 -12.26
N PHE A 60 -0.64 5.78 -11.85
CA PHE A 60 -1.77 6.12 -11.00
C PHE A 60 -1.29 6.66 -9.67
N PHE A 61 -0.29 5.98 -9.08
CA PHE A 61 0.58 6.50 -8.03
C PHE A 61 1.91 5.74 -7.94
N TRP A 62 2.84 6.36 -7.28
CA TRP A 62 4.11 5.81 -6.82
C TRP A 62 4.07 5.73 -5.30
N GLU A 63 4.14 4.51 -4.76
CA GLU A 63 3.99 4.21 -3.35
C GLU A 63 5.31 4.16 -2.63
N ASP A 64 5.30 4.62 -1.37
CA ASP A 64 6.38 4.60 -0.40
C ASP A 64 7.76 4.92 -1.00
N PRO A 65 7.89 6.07 -1.68
CA PRO A 65 9.16 6.48 -2.28
C PRO A 65 10.26 6.70 -1.23
N LEU A 66 9.89 7.05 -0.02
CA LEU A 66 10.76 7.37 1.10
C LEU A 66 10.16 6.83 2.39
N SER A 67 11.03 6.58 3.38
CA SER A 67 10.64 6.20 4.74
C SER A 67 9.85 7.31 5.43
N PRO A 68 8.87 6.99 6.30
CA PRO A 68 8.10 7.97 7.07
C PRO A 68 8.97 8.86 7.94
N GLU A 69 10.13 8.38 8.41
CA GLU A 69 11.07 9.22 9.15
C GLU A 69 11.72 10.32 8.28
N GLY A 70 11.60 10.19 6.96
CA GLY A 70 12.09 11.16 5.97
C GLY A 70 11.08 12.23 5.59
N GLU A 71 10.12 12.57 6.43
CA GLU A 71 9.01 13.48 6.13
C GLU A 71 9.45 14.81 5.49
N ASP A 72 10.51 15.42 5.99
CA ASP A 72 11.06 16.66 5.45
C ASP A 72 11.47 16.56 3.96
N PHE A 73 11.82 15.37 3.49
CA PHE A 73 12.22 15.15 2.10
C PHE A 73 11.04 15.05 1.14
N PHE A 74 9.84 14.76 1.62
CA PHE A 74 8.63 14.76 0.78
C PHE A 74 8.35 16.13 0.16
N LYS A 75 8.68 17.22 0.87
CA LYS A 75 8.64 18.57 0.31
C LYS A 75 9.55 18.72 -0.91
N GLN A 76 10.78 18.20 -0.83
CA GLN A 76 11.71 18.23 -1.95
C GLN A 76 11.25 17.32 -3.09
N LEU A 77 10.77 16.12 -2.77
CA LEU A 77 10.27 15.16 -3.74
C LEU A 77 9.09 15.76 -4.52
N ARG A 78 8.11 16.32 -3.82
CA ARG A 78 6.94 16.97 -4.45
C ARG A 78 7.34 18.14 -5.37
N ALA A 79 8.37 18.89 -5.03
CA ALA A 79 8.86 19.99 -5.86
C ALA A 79 9.57 19.52 -7.15
N HIS A 80 9.97 18.27 -7.24
CA HIS A 80 10.77 17.71 -8.35
C HIS A 80 10.01 16.75 -9.26
N THR A 81 8.85 16.24 -8.85
CA THR A 81 8.07 15.34 -9.68
C THR A 81 6.58 15.63 -9.64
N ILE A 82 5.92 15.39 -10.78
CA ILE A 82 4.46 15.39 -10.91
C ILE A 82 3.85 13.98 -10.77
N THR A 83 4.68 12.93 -10.66
CA THR A 83 4.20 11.57 -10.41
C THR A 83 3.39 11.57 -9.12
N PRO A 84 2.13 11.11 -9.14
CA PRO A 84 1.33 11.03 -7.92
C PRO A 84 1.99 10.14 -6.87
N ILE A 85 1.99 10.57 -5.61
CA ILE A 85 2.64 9.89 -4.49
C ILE A 85 1.59 9.31 -3.55
N ALA A 86 1.76 8.04 -3.19
CA ALA A 86 0.99 7.36 -2.17
C ALA A 86 1.90 7.01 -0.98
N MET A 87 1.39 7.19 0.25
CA MET A 87 2.17 6.94 1.47
C MET A 87 1.25 6.59 2.63
N GLY A 88 1.73 5.78 3.56
CA GLY A 88 1.07 5.70 4.85
C GLY A 88 0.87 4.33 5.47
N GLU A 89 1.32 3.23 4.88
CA GLU A 89 1.14 1.89 5.47
C GLU A 89 1.80 1.74 6.85
N LEU A 90 2.84 2.53 7.12
CA LEU A 90 3.55 2.56 8.41
C LEU A 90 3.05 3.66 9.36
N PHE A 91 2.12 4.50 8.96
CA PHE A 91 1.58 5.54 9.84
C PHE A 91 0.65 4.94 10.90
N ASN A 92 0.81 5.41 12.14
CA ASN A 92 0.05 4.92 13.30
C ASN A 92 -0.71 6.02 14.03
N ASN A 93 -0.34 7.28 13.84
CA ASN A 93 -0.93 8.40 14.56
C ASN A 93 -0.99 9.69 13.73
N PRO A 94 -1.87 10.65 14.11
CA PRO A 94 -2.09 11.88 13.36
C PRO A 94 -0.85 12.75 13.11
N ASN A 95 0.15 12.71 13.99
CA ASN A 95 1.35 13.52 13.82
C ASN A 95 2.18 13.10 12.59
N GLU A 96 2.02 11.86 12.13
CA GLU A 96 2.75 11.31 10.99
C GLU A 96 2.17 11.73 9.64
N TRP A 97 0.89 12.14 9.58
CA TRP A 97 0.25 12.51 8.32
C TRP A 97 -0.27 13.94 8.24
N HIS A 98 -0.43 14.66 9.36
CA HIS A 98 -1.04 15.99 9.31
C HIS A 98 -0.28 16.96 8.41
N ASP A 99 1.03 17.05 8.53
CA ASP A 99 1.81 18.00 7.76
C ASP A 99 1.99 17.56 6.31
N ILE A 100 2.18 16.28 6.05
CA ILE A 100 2.28 15.73 4.70
C ILE A 100 0.99 15.99 3.91
N VAL A 101 -0.17 15.73 4.52
CA VAL A 101 -1.49 15.94 3.91
C VAL A 101 -1.76 17.43 3.73
N LYS A 102 -1.63 18.23 4.80
CA LYS A 102 -1.89 19.69 4.79
C LYS A 102 -1.08 20.43 3.73
N ASN A 103 0.17 20.01 3.54
CA ASN A 103 1.07 20.64 2.56
C ASN A 103 0.96 19.98 1.16
N GLN A 104 0.08 19.01 0.97
CA GLN A 104 -0.14 18.30 -0.30
C GLN A 104 1.15 17.65 -0.85
N TYR A 105 1.97 17.07 0.04
CA TYR A 105 3.18 16.37 -0.37
C TYR A 105 2.88 14.98 -0.92
N ILE A 106 1.68 14.46 -0.66
CA ILE A 106 1.16 13.19 -1.19
C ILE A 106 -0.20 13.40 -1.85
N ASP A 107 -0.56 12.49 -2.74
CA ASP A 107 -1.83 12.48 -3.48
C ASP A 107 -2.79 11.41 -2.94
N PHE A 108 -2.25 10.37 -2.31
CA PHE A 108 -3.02 9.28 -1.71
C PHE A 108 -2.50 8.95 -0.32
N ILE A 109 -3.44 8.77 0.62
CA ILE A 109 -3.14 8.27 1.95
C ILE A 109 -3.44 6.77 2.03
N ARG A 110 -2.43 5.97 2.44
CA ARG A 110 -2.46 4.50 2.43
C ARG A 110 -2.35 3.87 3.81
N VAL A 111 -2.98 4.43 4.80
CA VAL A 111 -2.92 3.87 6.16
C VAL A 111 -3.60 2.51 6.25
N HIS A 112 -3.07 1.68 7.14
CA HIS A 112 -3.69 0.43 7.56
C HIS A 112 -4.71 0.72 8.67
N LEU A 113 -5.98 0.49 8.41
CA LEU A 113 -7.06 0.89 9.33
C LEU A 113 -6.91 0.34 10.75
N SER A 114 -6.45 -0.92 10.89
CA SER A 114 -6.27 -1.51 12.22
C SER A 114 -5.14 -0.85 13.00
N GLN A 115 -4.06 -0.41 12.34
CA GLN A 115 -2.91 0.25 12.97
C GLN A 115 -3.26 1.65 13.49
N ILE A 116 -4.08 2.39 12.76
CA ILE A 116 -4.51 3.73 13.18
C ILE A 116 -5.67 3.73 14.18
N GLY A 117 -6.15 2.54 14.60
CA GLY A 117 -7.20 2.39 15.61
C GLY A 117 -8.60 2.12 15.07
N GLY A 118 -8.73 1.71 13.81
CA GLY A 118 -9.97 1.22 13.21
C GLY A 118 -10.74 2.24 12.38
N VAL A 119 -12.01 1.95 12.15
CA VAL A 119 -12.89 2.68 11.21
C VAL A 119 -13.11 4.13 11.59
N LEU A 120 -13.27 4.44 12.88
CA LEU A 120 -13.54 5.82 13.30
C LEU A 120 -12.35 6.76 13.05
N PRO A 121 -11.11 6.42 13.41
CA PRO A 121 -9.93 7.17 12.98
C PRO A 121 -9.79 7.24 11.46
N GLY A 122 -10.04 6.13 10.73
CA GLY A 122 -10.00 6.11 9.27
C GLY A 122 -10.97 7.11 8.64
N ARG A 123 -12.22 7.16 9.10
CA ARG A 123 -13.21 8.14 8.64
C ARG A 123 -12.77 9.58 8.93
N LYS A 124 -12.22 9.84 10.13
CA LYS A 124 -11.71 11.18 10.47
C LYS A 124 -10.54 11.58 9.57
N LEU A 125 -9.66 10.64 9.27
CA LEU A 125 -8.55 10.88 8.36
C LEU A 125 -9.03 11.17 6.95
N ALA A 126 -9.95 10.37 6.40
CA ALA A 126 -10.54 10.62 5.08
C ALA A 126 -11.13 12.03 4.99
N ALA A 127 -11.96 12.42 5.98
CA ALA A 127 -12.53 13.76 6.06
C ALA A 127 -11.49 14.87 6.22
N TYR A 128 -10.36 14.59 6.88
CA TYR A 128 -9.23 15.52 6.95
C TYR A 128 -8.51 15.67 5.61
N CYS A 129 -8.35 14.59 4.86
CA CYS A 129 -7.69 14.58 3.56
C CYS A 129 -8.49 15.28 2.45
N GLU A 130 -9.83 15.22 2.53
CA GLU A 130 -10.75 15.68 1.48
C GLU A 130 -10.49 17.15 1.05
N PRO A 131 -10.44 18.15 1.95
CA PRO A 131 -10.23 19.55 1.56
C PRO A 131 -8.84 19.84 0.97
N PHE A 132 -7.88 18.93 1.13
CA PHE A 132 -6.55 19.03 0.55
C PHE A 132 -6.41 18.28 -0.78
N GLY A 133 -7.48 17.63 -1.26
CA GLY A 133 -7.47 16.85 -2.50
C GLY A 133 -6.71 15.52 -2.38
N VAL A 134 -6.35 15.08 -1.17
CA VAL A 134 -5.70 13.79 -0.94
C VAL A 134 -6.77 12.70 -0.91
N ARG A 135 -6.57 11.67 -1.73
CA ARG A 135 -7.52 10.56 -1.87
C ARG A 135 -7.16 9.39 -0.95
N THR A 136 -8.16 8.57 -0.61
CA THR A 136 -7.94 7.35 0.17
C THR A 136 -7.54 6.18 -0.72
N ALA A 137 -6.64 5.35 -0.21
CA ALA A 137 -6.23 4.09 -0.82
C ALA A 137 -5.78 3.16 0.31
N TRP A 138 -6.73 2.68 1.12
CA TRP A 138 -6.44 1.92 2.35
C TRP A 138 -5.49 0.76 2.08
N HIS A 139 -4.47 0.62 2.93
CA HIS A 139 -3.55 -0.51 2.88
C HIS A 139 -4.29 -1.80 3.22
N GLY A 140 -4.36 -2.72 2.25
CA GLY A 140 -5.14 -3.95 2.31
C GLY A 140 -4.35 -5.19 1.86
N PRO A 141 -3.19 -5.48 2.45
CA PRO A 141 -2.37 -6.65 2.11
C PRO A 141 -2.99 -7.96 2.61
N GLY A 142 -2.35 -9.08 2.27
CA GLY A 142 -2.84 -10.41 2.59
C GLY A 142 -2.81 -10.79 4.08
N ASP A 143 -2.15 -10.03 4.92
CA ASP A 143 -2.15 -10.18 6.38
C ASP A 143 -3.28 -9.40 7.07
N ASN A 144 -4.01 -8.57 6.33
CA ASN A 144 -5.24 -7.96 6.79
C ASN A 144 -6.41 -8.96 6.68
N SER A 145 -7.22 -9.09 7.72
CA SER A 145 -8.34 -10.04 7.72
C SER A 145 -9.45 -9.63 6.74
N PRO A 146 -10.32 -10.58 6.30
CA PRO A 146 -11.51 -10.24 5.52
C PRO A 146 -12.40 -9.17 6.17
N ILE A 147 -12.46 -9.12 7.51
CA ILE A 147 -13.19 -8.08 8.25
C ILE A 147 -12.51 -6.72 8.06
N GLY A 148 -11.18 -6.65 8.12
CA GLY A 148 -10.44 -5.43 7.88
C GLY A 148 -10.66 -4.87 6.47
N HIS A 149 -10.69 -5.73 5.47
CA HIS A 149 -11.04 -5.34 4.09
C HIS A 149 -12.48 -4.85 3.98
N ALA A 150 -13.44 -5.50 4.64
CA ALA A 150 -14.83 -5.02 4.67
C ALA A 150 -14.97 -3.64 5.31
N CYS A 151 -14.17 -3.35 6.36
CA CYS A 151 -14.10 -2.01 6.94
C CYS A 151 -13.57 -0.96 5.96
N GLY A 152 -12.54 -1.30 5.18
CA GLY A 152 -11.99 -0.44 4.12
C GLY A 152 -13.06 -0.10 3.08
N ILE A 153 -13.72 -1.12 2.53
CA ILE A 153 -14.79 -0.93 1.53
C ILE A 153 -15.97 -0.13 2.07
N ALA A 154 -16.36 -0.34 3.33
CA ALA A 154 -17.41 0.46 3.94
C ALA A 154 -17.05 1.96 4.00
N LEU A 155 -15.78 2.28 4.25
CA LEU A 155 -15.28 3.66 4.18
C LEU A 155 -15.24 4.17 2.73
N ASP A 156 -14.80 3.36 1.78
CA ASP A 156 -14.72 3.73 0.37
C ASP A 156 -16.10 4.15 -0.20
N LEU A 157 -17.16 3.45 0.23
CA LEU A 157 -18.52 3.75 -0.20
C LEU A 157 -19.07 5.08 0.34
N ILE A 158 -18.50 5.61 1.42
CA ILE A 158 -18.99 6.84 2.07
C ILE A 158 -18.02 8.02 1.96
N CYS A 159 -16.77 7.79 1.58
CA CYS A 159 -15.75 8.83 1.45
C CYS A 159 -15.74 9.40 0.02
N GLN A 160 -15.97 10.70 -0.13
CA GLN A 160 -16.03 11.33 -1.45
C GLN A 160 -14.66 11.43 -2.13
N ASN A 161 -13.60 11.41 -1.33
CA ASN A 161 -12.21 11.40 -1.80
C ASN A 161 -11.64 9.98 -1.99
N PHE A 162 -12.50 9.00 -2.28
CA PHE A 162 -12.07 7.65 -2.65
C PHE A 162 -11.12 7.67 -3.84
N GLY A 163 -10.03 6.93 -3.75
CA GLY A 163 -9.04 6.76 -4.81
C GLY A 163 -9.08 5.37 -5.41
N ILE A 164 -8.65 4.39 -4.63
CA ILE A 164 -8.62 2.98 -5.02
C ILE A 164 -8.66 2.10 -3.77
N GLN A 165 -9.23 0.89 -3.89
CA GLN A 165 -9.16 -0.15 -2.87
C GLN A 165 -8.04 -1.14 -3.21
N GLU A 166 -7.11 -1.34 -2.30
CA GLU A 166 -6.24 -2.50 -2.33
C GLU A 166 -6.98 -3.70 -1.75
N GLN A 167 -7.12 -4.75 -2.52
CA GLN A 167 -7.90 -5.92 -2.13
C GLN A 167 -7.11 -7.21 -2.34
N HIS A 168 -6.88 -7.92 -1.24
CA HIS A 168 -6.29 -9.26 -1.30
C HIS A 168 -7.31 -10.29 -1.80
N ILE A 169 -6.85 -11.25 -2.59
CA ILE A 169 -7.66 -12.40 -3.03
C ILE A 169 -7.49 -13.51 -1.99
N PHE A 170 -8.52 -13.70 -1.18
CA PHE A 170 -8.54 -14.74 -0.15
C PHE A 170 -8.72 -16.13 -0.76
N ASN A 171 -8.09 -17.14 -0.16
CA ASN A 171 -8.24 -18.53 -0.54
C ASN A 171 -9.57 -19.14 -0.01
N GLU A 172 -9.92 -20.32 -0.48
CA GLU A 172 -11.16 -21.01 -0.07
C GLU A 172 -11.26 -21.21 1.44
N ALA A 173 -10.17 -21.56 2.11
CA ALA A 173 -10.17 -21.75 3.56
C ALA A 173 -10.51 -20.46 4.32
N ALA A 174 -10.05 -19.30 3.83
CA ALA A 174 -10.43 -18.00 4.40
C ALA A 174 -11.91 -17.70 4.15
N HIS A 175 -12.44 -18.01 2.96
CA HIS A 175 -13.88 -17.87 2.67
C HIS A 175 -14.76 -18.78 3.53
N ASP A 176 -14.30 -19.98 3.85
CA ASP A 176 -15.02 -20.92 4.72
C ASP A 176 -15.07 -20.44 6.17
N VAL A 177 -13.94 -19.91 6.68
CA VAL A 177 -13.85 -19.38 8.04
C VAL A 177 -14.57 -18.05 8.20
N PHE A 178 -14.43 -17.14 7.20
CA PHE A 178 -15.03 -15.81 7.20
C PHE A 178 -16.23 -15.78 6.26
N GLN A 179 -17.37 -16.30 6.72
CA GLN A 179 -18.59 -16.37 5.93
C GLN A 179 -19.11 -14.97 5.58
N GLY A 180 -19.41 -14.73 4.33
CA GLY A 180 -19.76 -13.40 3.83
C GLY A 180 -18.55 -12.57 3.37
N CYS A 181 -17.37 -13.18 3.32
CA CYS A 181 -16.17 -12.55 2.76
C CYS A 181 -16.45 -11.96 1.37
N LEU A 182 -15.89 -10.79 1.14
CA LEU A 182 -16.12 -10.00 -0.07
C LEU A 182 -15.77 -10.75 -1.35
N LYS A 183 -16.57 -10.53 -2.38
CA LYS A 183 -16.35 -11.12 -3.71
C LYS A 183 -15.77 -10.08 -4.65
N ILE A 184 -14.80 -10.52 -5.44
CA ILE A 184 -14.24 -9.75 -6.54
C ILE A 184 -14.82 -10.29 -7.84
N GLU A 185 -15.55 -9.46 -8.56
CA GLU A 185 -16.15 -9.82 -9.84
C GLU A 185 -15.81 -8.75 -10.90
N ASN A 186 -15.25 -9.15 -12.02
CA ASN A 186 -14.90 -8.27 -13.13
C ASN A 186 -14.02 -7.07 -12.72
N GLY A 187 -13.11 -7.25 -11.74
CA GLY A 187 -12.22 -6.20 -11.24
C GLY A 187 -12.88 -5.26 -10.21
N TYR A 188 -14.08 -5.55 -9.75
CA TYR A 188 -14.79 -4.79 -8.73
C TYR A 188 -15.00 -5.61 -7.47
N CYS A 189 -14.92 -4.95 -6.32
CA CYS A 189 -15.25 -5.52 -5.03
C CYS A 189 -16.62 -5.01 -4.59
N TYR A 190 -17.49 -5.93 -4.17
CA TYR A 190 -18.86 -5.62 -3.79
C TYR A 190 -19.04 -5.80 -2.29
N ALA A 191 -19.49 -4.73 -1.61
CA ALA A 191 -19.97 -4.85 -0.24
C ALA A 191 -21.26 -5.66 -0.22
N ASN A 192 -21.45 -6.49 0.81
CA ASN A 192 -22.71 -7.11 1.05
C ASN A 192 -23.62 -6.16 1.87
N GLU A 193 -24.94 -6.36 1.82
CA GLU A 193 -25.92 -5.55 2.54
C GLU A 193 -26.37 -6.17 3.87
N THR A 194 -25.63 -7.18 4.35
CA THR A 194 -25.90 -7.81 5.63
C THR A 194 -25.52 -6.86 6.78
N PRO A 195 -26.30 -6.82 7.89
CA PRO A 195 -26.02 -5.96 9.01
C PRO A 195 -24.60 -6.15 9.58
N GLY A 196 -24.00 -5.10 10.13
CA GLY A 196 -22.62 -5.09 10.61
C GLY A 196 -21.62 -5.01 9.44
N TRP A 197 -20.56 -5.80 9.49
CA TRP A 197 -19.59 -5.91 8.39
C TRP A 197 -20.00 -6.96 7.35
N GLY A 198 -21.12 -7.65 7.60
CA GLY A 198 -21.62 -8.70 6.73
C GLY A 198 -20.75 -9.97 6.72
N ILE A 199 -19.87 -10.11 7.69
CA ILE A 199 -18.94 -11.24 7.81
C ILE A 199 -19.13 -11.89 9.19
N GLU A 200 -19.35 -13.20 9.18
CA GLU A 200 -19.38 -14.03 10.38
C GLU A 200 -18.13 -14.90 10.42
N VAL A 201 -17.62 -15.16 11.63
CA VAL A 201 -16.42 -15.99 11.82
C VAL A 201 -16.84 -17.36 12.37
N ASP A 202 -16.56 -18.42 11.62
CA ASP A 202 -16.71 -19.79 12.12
C ASP A 202 -15.51 -20.15 13.01
N GLU A 203 -15.67 -19.91 14.32
CA GLU A 203 -14.62 -20.17 15.31
C GLU A 203 -14.25 -21.64 15.44
N GLU A 204 -15.19 -22.57 15.19
CA GLU A 204 -14.92 -24.01 15.24
C GLU A 204 -14.08 -24.45 14.01
N LEU A 205 -14.40 -23.90 12.86
CA LEU A 205 -13.60 -24.16 11.66
C LEU A 205 -12.22 -23.49 11.76
N ALA A 206 -12.13 -22.30 12.32
CA ALA A 206 -10.86 -21.57 12.53
C ALA A 206 -9.84 -22.39 13.34
N LYS A 207 -10.30 -23.22 14.30
CA LYS A 207 -9.43 -24.12 15.09
C LYS A 207 -8.66 -25.13 14.24
N LYS A 208 -9.11 -25.42 13.02
CA LYS A 208 -8.40 -26.30 12.07
C LYS A 208 -7.18 -25.63 11.43
N PHE A 209 -7.07 -24.32 11.56
CA PHE A 209 -5.98 -23.51 11.00
C PHE A 209 -5.16 -22.82 12.10
N PRO A 210 -4.57 -23.55 13.06
CA PRO A 210 -3.78 -22.96 14.13
C PRO A 210 -2.54 -22.27 13.56
N TRP A 211 -2.15 -21.17 14.18
CA TRP A 211 -0.89 -20.52 13.84
C TRP A 211 0.31 -21.44 14.04
N LYS A 212 1.14 -21.59 13.02
CA LYS A 212 2.26 -22.55 13.01
C LYS A 212 3.59 -21.96 13.52
N GLY A 213 3.58 -20.75 14.07
CA GLY A 213 4.76 -20.14 14.68
C GLY A 213 5.79 -19.57 13.70
N LYS A 214 5.49 -19.59 12.39
CA LYS A 214 6.33 -19.00 11.34
C LYS A 214 5.46 -18.32 10.30
N THR A 215 5.82 -17.11 9.91
CA THR A 215 5.22 -16.42 8.78
C THR A 215 6.17 -16.46 7.59
N SER A 216 5.66 -16.41 6.38
CA SER A 216 6.48 -16.23 5.17
C SER A 216 7.23 -14.88 5.19
N PHE A 217 6.73 -13.95 5.96
CA PHE A 217 7.30 -12.61 6.16
C PHE A 217 8.72 -12.67 6.73
N ASP A 218 8.98 -13.53 7.72
CA ASP A 218 10.30 -13.70 8.33
C ASP A 218 11.38 -14.15 7.33
N TYR A 219 10.98 -14.82 6.25
CA TYR A 219 11.91 -15.34 5.25
C TYR A 219 12.27 -14.33 4.17
N HIS A 220 11.33 -13.48 3.76
CA HIS A 220 11.54 -12.59 2.62
C HIS A 220 12.16 -11.26 3.01
N TRP A 221 11.78 -10.70 4.15
CA TRP A 221 12.20 -9.35 4.54
C TRP A 221 13.51 -9.34 5.34
N GLY A 222 13.70 -10.29 6.25
CA GLY A 222 14.86 -10.35 7.13
C GLY A 222 16.19 -10.70 6.43
N GLN A 223 16.16 -11.18 5.19
CA GLN A 223 17.35 -11.68 4.48
C GLN A 223 17.84 -10.77 3.36
N THR A 224 17.10 -9.75 3.00
CA THR A 224 17.51 -8.83 1.92
C THR A 224 18.71 -7.99 2.36
N ARG A 225 19.76 -7.99 1.56
CA ARG A 225 21.02 -7.30 1.83
C ARG A 225 21.47 -6.47 0.64
N LYS A 226 22.21 -5.40 0.91
CA LYS A 226 23.03 -4.74 -0.12
C LYS A 226 24.27 -5.59 -0.43
N PRO A 227 24.96 -5.35 -1.58
CA PRO A 227 26.20 -6.07 -1.92
C PRO A 227 27.29 -5.99 -0.87
N ASP A 228 27.32 -4.93 -0.06
CA ASP A 228 28.25 -4.74 1.06
C ASP A 228 27.86 -5.54 2.33
N GLY A 229 26.72 -6.26 2.29
CA GLY A 229 26.21 -7.08 3.40
C GLY A 229 25.32 -6.33 4.39
N SER A 230 25.13 -5.02 4.24
CA SER A 230 24.21 -4.26 5.10
C SER A 230 22.75 -4.67 4.86
N ILE A 231 21.94 -4.62 5.93
CA ILE A 231 20.50 -4.92 5.88
C ILE A 231 19.78 -3.82 5.12
N ILE A 232 18.82 -4.20 4.31
CA ILE A 232 17.84 -3.28 3.74
C ILE A 232 16.65 -3.24 4.69
N LYS A 233 16.11 -2.06 4.92
CA LYS A 233 14.84 -1.91 5.64
C LYS A 233 13.75 -2.75 4.96
N PRO A 234 12.89 -3.40 5.73
CA PRO A 234 11.74 -4.13 5.20
C PRO A 234 10.82 -3.18 4.46
#